data_6b43b53bee20a7716580c7de62209ad5
#
_entry.id   6b43b53bee20a7716580c7de62209ad5
#
_cell.length_a   1.000
_cell.length_b   1.000
_cell.length_c   1.000
_cell.angle_alpha   90.00
_cell.angle_beta   90.00
_cell.angle_gamma   90.00
#
_symmetry.space_group_name_H-M   'P 1'
#
loop_
_entity.id
_entity.type
_entity.pdbx_description
1 polymer ?
#
loop_
_entity_poly.entity_id
_entity_poly.type
_entity_poly.pdbx_seq_one_letter_code
_entity_poly.pdbx_strand_id
1 'polypeptide(L)'
;MYSNKKRQAILLALLAAHCTFYGTNVMAAPVPVTDGKYTADGTDTYDPITHTDTINSIKVSNGAQVSVTAGATTVNGVNSNESLTASSGGQLTVNGSLNATVGLGDTYSTGVGYSGIVANGSGSKIILSGTDNSITSKSTNYKNSESAFFAYNNGEIHVTGDTTTVKVSQSRIVAAQDGASITFSNGKSDDQSALFKAASSSQRWMVVANGTGRINFDRVEIDGTGYSNGRMFLANGDPAKDINEQAKITFLGGSFNRNDGAGRPGATALETGNFGQIEVLGYEGGELDIRTGGNHESGIIAIGGGRIDINSTQSSNFKTTIETSGRNHQHGIVIGTLAATNPAAEKHLGSKYGSSEVNLYGTADIKVDHEKAYGIKIAGDGAGFNMFAVDGQLERSKIHASSTAVKYSSALGNSTDKTGNNMAAGKQIIHLENTDITNDGVASTSDSDGVYTGHLIQIGSHGQEITTDGHQRASNPGGTNYSDIINVADAVKDATLNLVNSTATAHDSSNKDLIHITYGGQTTTNPDLVASNITVNTSKNTVLNGAIFTDYTIDSTGKSSRLDLALTDNSTWNMTQNASAKNLWQGSEAEGNFVTDLSLNNSVIKFGQRRQWPAAYECRLGQRRFCN
;
A
#
# COMPACT_ATOMS: atom_id res chain seq x y z
N MET A 1 -15.53 -3.41 -22.74
CA MET A 1 -16.14 -2.27 -23.46
C MET A 1 -16.51 -1.06 -22.57
N TYR A 2 -15.95 -0.98 -21.37
CA TYR A 2 -16.21 0.11 -20.38
C TYR A 2 -15.07 1.14 -20.23
N SER A 3 -13.90 0.92 -20.88
CA SER A 3 -12.69 1.73 -20.63
C SER A 3 -12.68 3.12 -21.31
N ASN A 4 -13.34 3.27 -22.46
CA ASN A 4 -13.25 4.51 -23.24
C ASN A 4 -14.06 5.70 -22.70
N LYS A 5 -15.12 5.46 -21.92
CA LYS A 5 -15.97 6.57 -21.44
C LYS A 5 -15.38 7.31 -20.24
N LYS A 6 -14.61 6.64 -19.38
CA LYS A 6 -13.90 7.31 -18.26
C LYS A 6 -12.70 8.14 -18.75
N ARG A 7 -12.00 7.67 -19.81
CA ARG A 7 -10.90 8.41 -20.45
C ARG A 7 -11.39 9.72 -21.11
N GLN A 8 -12.56 9.68 -21.75
CA GLN A 8 -13.15 10.87 -22.37
C GLN A 8 -13.60 11.94 -21.36
N ALA A 9 -14.04 11.57 -20.17
CA ALA A 9 -14.46 12.53 -19.15
C ALA A 9 -13.29 13.32 -18.56
N ILE A 10 -12.13 12.67 -18.39
CA ILE A 10 -10.90 13.36 -17.93
C ILE A 10 -10.35 14.26 -19.03
N LEU A 11 -10.41 13.83 -20.29
CA LEU A 11 -9.95 14.63 -21.44
C LEU A 11 -10.83 15.85 -21.72
N LEU A 12 -12.16 15.75 -21.55
CA LEU A 12 -13.06 16.89 -21.75
C LEU A 12 -12.87 17.98 -20.68
N ALA A 13 -12.50 17.60 -19.47
CA ALA A 13 -12.19 18.57 -18.41
C ALA A 13 -10.89 19.36 -18.70
N LEU A 14 -9.91 18.73 -19.38
CA LEU A 14 -8.67 19.41 -19.79
C LEU A 14 -8.86 20.33 -21.02
N LEU A 15 -9.75 19.97 -21.96
CA LEU A 15 -9.97 20.78 -23.18
C LEU A 15 -10.81 22.04 -22.91
N ALA A 16 -11.60 22.09 -21.86
CA ALA A 16 -12.40 23.27 -21.51
C ALA A 16 -11.58 24.46 -20.96
N ALA A 17 -10.28 24.25 -20.68
CA ALA A 17 -9.40 25.30 -20.16
C ALA A 17 -8.75 26.20 -21.24
N HIS A 18 -9.02 25.98 -22.54
CA HIS A 18 -8.57 26.84 -23.64
C HIS A 18 -9.68 27.77 -24.09
N CYS A 19 -10.31 28.52 -23.19
CA CYS A 19 -11.12 29.65 -23.58
C CYS A 19 -10.22 30.81 -23.98
N THR A 20 -10.16 31.08 -25.28
CA THR A 20 -9.64 32.33 -25.87
C THR A 20 -10.41 33.50 -25.31
N PHE A 21 -9.76 34.32 -24.52
CA PHE A 21 -10.27 35.63 -24.15
C PHE A 21 -10.13 36.60 -25.32
N TYR A 22 -11.23 36.91 -25.96
CA TYR A 22 -11.39 38.16 -26.70
C TYR A 22 -12.21 39.12 -25.82
N GLY A 23 -11.57 40.05 -25.19
CA GLY A 23 -12.25 41.08 -24.42
C GLY A 23 -11.36 42.30 -24.24
N THR A 24 -11.82 43.40 -24.83
CA THR A 24 -11.44 44.82 -24.61
C THR A 24 -10.01 45.09 -24.16
N ASN A 25 -9.26 45.87 -24.91
CA ASN A 25 -7.91 46.37 -24.60
C ASN A 25 -7.89 47.16 -23.27
N VAL A 26 -7.96 46.46 -22.16
CA VAL A 26 -7.44 47.00 -20.91
C VAL A 26 -5.94 46.80 -21.01
N MET A 27 -5.15 47.85 -21.06
CA MET A 27 -3.69 47.76 -21.01
C MET A 27 -3.35 47.06 -19.67
N ALA A 28 -2.81 45.85 -19.79
CA ALA A 28 -2.35 45.13 -18.61
C ALA A 28 -1.23 45.94 -17.94
N ALA A 29 -1.19 45.93 -16.60
CA ALA A 29 -0.15 46.62 -15.85
C ALA A 29 1.05 45.67 -15.63
N PRO A 30 2.28 46.18 -15.61
CA PRO A 30 3.43 45.35 -15.26
C PRO A 30 3.29 44.83 -13.83
N VAL A 31 3.71 43.58 -13.59
CA VAL A 31 3.71 43.00 -12.24
C VAL A 31 4.67 43.80 -11.36
N PRO A 32 4.24 44.32 -10.21
CA PRO A 32 5.13 45.00 -9.26
C PRO A 32 6.29 44.10 -8.82
N VAL A 33 7.51 44.60 -8.88
CA VAL A 33 8.72 43.86 -8.52
C VAL A 33 9.60 44.64 -7.56
N THR A 34 10.08 43.98 -6.50
CA THR A 34 11.07 44.50 -5.57
C THR A 34 12.07 43.40 -5.26
N ASP A 35 13.36 43.63 -5.49
CA ASP A 35 14.45 42.66 -5.25
C ASP A 35 14.17 41.28 -5.86
N GLY A 36 13.69 41.21 -7.12
CA GLY A 36 13.34 39.97 -7.80
C GLY A 36 12.10 39.26 -7.24
N LYS A 37 11.34 39.90 -6.35
CA LYS A 37 10.05 39.40 -5.85
C LYS A 37 8.93 40.09 -6.58
N TYR A 38 8.17 39.31 -7.32
CA TYR A 38 7.01 39.75 -8.07
C TYR A 38 5.74 39.54 -7.23
N THR A 39 4.90 40.56 -7.15
CA THR A 39 3.63 40.48 -6.40
C THR A 39 2.50 41.07 -7.21
N ALA A 40 1.51 40.24 -7.53
CA ALA A 40 0.27 40.62 -8.19
C ALA A 40 -0.91 40.39 -7.26
N ASP A 41 -1.76 41.37 -7.11
CA ASP A 41 -2.91 41.36 -6.21
C ASP A 41 -4.12 42.03 -6.87
N GLY A 42 -5.32 41.55 -6.55
CA GLY A 42 -6.55 42.07 -7.14
C GLY A 42 -7.01 41.27 -8.35
N THR A 43 -8.06 41.76 -9.05
CA THR A 43 -8.69 41.08 -10.16
C THR A 43 -8.07 41.42 -11.53
N ASP A 44 -6.96 42.13 -11.55
CA ASP A 44 -6.33 42.61 -12.77
C ASP A 44 -5.54 41.51 -13.49
N THR A 45 -5.51 41.62 -14.81
CA THR A 45 -4.58 40.85 -15.64
C THR A 45 -3.31 41.68 -15.80
N TYR A 46 -2.17 41.06 -15.53
CA TYR A 46 -0.86 41.68 -15.58
C TYR A 46 -0.15 41.38 -16.90
N ASP A 47 0.78 42.25 -17.30
CA ASP A 47 1.68 41.99 -18.42
C ASP A 47 2.51 40.73 -18.14
N PRO A 48 2.80 39.89 -19.15
CA PRO A 48 3.64 38.73 -18.97
C PRO A 48 5.03 39.12 -18.45
N ILE A 49 5.55 38.32 -17.49
CA ILE A 49 6.94 38.42 -17.08
C ILE A 49 7.80 37.78 -18.18
N THR A 50 8.56 38.59 -18.90
CA THR A 50 9.36 38.17 -20.06
C THR A 50 10.86 38.11 -19.79
N HIS A 51 11.28 38.35 -18.55
CA HIS A 51 12.71 38.45 -18.19
C HIS A 51 13.38 37.10 -18.04
N THR A 52 14.66 37.05 -18.41
CA THR A 52 15.58 35.91 -18.22
C THR A 52 16.32 35.98 -16.88
N ASP A 53 16.08 37.01 -16.07
CA ASP A 53 16.76 37.20 -14.80
C ASP A 53 16.25 36.23 -13.72
N THR A 54 17.09 35.97 -12.74
CA THR A 54 16.74 35.14 -11.60
C THR A 54 15.61 35.75 -10.80
N ILE A 55 14.51 35.02 -10.68
CA ILE A 55 13.33 35.39 -9.88
C ILE A 55 13.52 34.86 -8.46
N ASN A 56 13.31 35.65 -7.44
CA ASN A 56 13.34 35.22 -6.06
C ASN A 56 11.99 34.64 -5.61
N SER A 57 10.90 35.26 -6.01
CA SER A 57 9.54 34.72 -5.78
C SER A 57 8.51 35.38 -6.70
N ILE A 58 7.38 34.67 -6.92
CA ILE A 58 6.18 35.19 -7.56
C ILE A 58 4.99 34.89 -6.65
N LYS A 59 4.28 35.94 -6.23
CA LYS A 59 3.02 35.84 -5.49
C LYS A 59 1.88 36.41 -6.29
N VAL A 60 0.81 35.63 -6.44
CA VAL A 60 -0.41 36.01 -7.17
C VAL A 60 -1.61 35.76 -6.27
N SER A 61 -2.40 36.80 -6.00
CA SER A 61 -3.49 36.72 -5.03
C SER A 61 -4.75 37.46 -5.49
N ASN A 62 -5.87 37.18 -4.81
CA ASN A 62 -7.14 37.89 -4.94
C ASN A 62 -7.68 37.97 -6.38
N GLY A 63 -7.56 36.88 -7.13
CA GLY A 63 -8.05 36.77 -8.52
C GLY A 63 -7.09 37.30 -9.58
N ALA A 64 -5.92 37.83 -9.22
CA ALA A 64 -4.90 38.27 -10.17
C ALA A 64 -4.45 37.13 -11.11
N GLN A 65 -4.08 37.49 -12.35
CA GLN A 65 -3.56 36.56 -13.33
C GLN A 65 -2.20 37.00 -13.84
N VAL A 66 -1.20 36.11 -13.73
CA VAL A 66 0.18 36.35 -14.15
C VAL A 66 0.67 35.22 -15.02
N SER A 67 1.34 35.55 -16.11
CA SER A 67 2.08 34.57 -16.91
C SER A 67 3.57 34.91 -16.96
N VAL A 68 4.42 33.88 -16.97
CA VAL A 68 5.84 33.97 -17.26
C VAL A 68 6.06 33.32 -18.61
N THR A 69 6.63 34.04 -19.55
CA THR A 69 6.78 33.59 -20.95
C THR A 69 8.23 33.41 -21.38
N ALA A 70 9.15 33.30 -20.44
CA ALA A 70 10.56 33.01 -20.72
C ALA A 70 10.73 31.59 -21.27
N GLY A 71 11.72 31.34 -22.11
CA GLY A 71 12.04 30.01 -22.62
C GLY A 71 12.54 29.06 -21.52
N ALA A 72 13.21 29.60 -20.49
CA ALA A 72 13.55 28.93 -19.24
C ALA A 72 13.41 29.92 -18.09
N THR A 73 12.77 29.49 -17.01
CA THR A 73 12.57 30.32 -15.82
C THR A 73 13.43 29.78 -14.68
N THR A 74 14.30 30.65 -14.13
CA THR A 74 15.10 30.30 -12.95
C THR A 74 14.51 31.01 -11.72
N VAL A 75 14.19 30.22 -10.70
CA VAL A 75 13.68 30.73 -9.41
C VAL A 75 14.67 30.36 -8.30
N ASN A 76 15.17 31.39 -7.61
CA ASN A 76 16.06 31.23 -6.45
C ASN A 76 15.34 31.63 -5.16
N GLY A 77 14.46 30.77 -4.71
CA GLY A 77 13.62 30.99 -3.55
C GLY A 77 14.26 30.68 -2.19
N VAL A 78 15.59 30.52 -2.13
CA VAL A 78 16.31 30.07 -0.91
C VAL A 78 15.99 30.91 0.33
N ASN A 79 15.72 32.21 0.14
CA ASN A 79 15.37 33.13 1.21
C ASN A 79 13.86 33.47 1.27
N SER A 80 13.04 32.74 0.54
CA SER A 80 11.60 32.95 0.49
C SER A 80 10.88 31.76 1.10
N ASN A 81 9.95 32.00 1.98
CA ASN A 81 9.12 30.96 2.58
C ASN A 81 8.24 30.26 1.55
N GLU A 82 7.93 30.94 0.45
CA GLU A 82 7.17 30.46 -0.70
C GLU A 82 7.80 31.04 -1.96
N SER A 83 8.16 30.19 -2.90
CA SER A 83 8.86 30.63 -4.12
C SER A 83 7.88 31.00 -5.22
N LEU A 84 6.87 30.15 -5.46
CA LEU A 84 5.76 30.39 -6.39
C LEU A 84 4.45 30.20 -5.64
N THR A 85 3.62 31.24 -5.57
CA THR A 85 2.37 31.17 -4.80
C THR A 85 1.20 31.69 -5.61
N ALA A 86 0.10 30.93 -5.60
CA ALA A 86 -1.23 31.37 -6.00
C ALA A 86 -2.18 31.22 -4.80
N SER A 87 -2.87 32.30 -4.43
CA SER A 87 -3.79 32.29 -3.29
C SER A 87 -5.05 33.11 -3.57
N SER A 88 -6.15 32.78 -2.87
CA SER A 88 -7.40 33.52 -2.95
C SER A 88 -7.88 33.74 -4.40
N GLY A 89 -7.85 32.72 -5.23
CA GLY A 89 -8.26 32.77 -6.63
C GLY A 89 -7.19 33.28 -7.60
N GLY A 90 -5.98 33.59 -7.14
CA GLY A 90 -4.86 33.98 -8.00
C GLY A 90 -4.42 32.85 -8.95
N GLN A 91 -3.99 33.22 -10.16
CA GLN A 91 -3.57 32.26 -11.17
C GLN A 91 -2.17 32.61 -11.71
N LEU A 92 -1.24 31.64 -11.63
CA LEU A 92 0.11 31.76 -12.14
C LEU A 92 0.37 30.72 -13.21
N THR A 93 0.79 31.15 -14.38
CA THR A 93 1.24 30.26 -15.46
C THR A 93 2.71 30.50 -15.75
N VAL A 94 3.53 29.46 -15.70
CA VAL A 94 4.93 29.49 -16.11
C VAL A 94 5.05 28.67 -17.39
N ASN A 95 5.24 29.38 -18.51
CA ASN A 95 5.48 28.78 -19.81
C ASN A 95 7.00 28.60 -20.00
N GLY A 96 7.42 27.41 -20.42
CA GLY A 96 8.84 27.07 -20.52
C GLY A 96 9.37 26.35 -19.29
N SER A 97 10.57 25.78 -19.43
CA SER A 97 11.17 24.93 -18.38
C SER A 97 11.45 25.71 -17.09
N LEU A 98 11.10 25.12 -15.97
CA LEU A 98 11.32 25.68 -14.63
C LEU A 98 12.56 25.07 -13.99
N ASN A 99 13.51 25.90 -13.59
CA ASN A 99 14.62 25.53 -12.72
C ASN A 99 14.50 26.28 -11.40
N ALA A 100 13.98 25.62 -10.38
CA ALA A 100 13.69 26.24 -9.10
C ALA A 100 14.57 25.66 -7.98
N THR A 101 15.24 26.55 -7.24
CA THR A 101 15.77 26.23 -5.91
C THR A 101 14.80 26.82 -4.89
N VAL A 102 14.10 25.96 -4.17
CA VAL A 102 13.12 26.38 -3.18
C VAL A 102 13.74 26.36 -1.79
N GLY A 103 13.57 27.46 -1.05
CA GLY A 103 13.94 27.55 0.35
C GLY A 103 12.77 26.99 1.17
N LEU A 104 13.05 25.95 1.92
CA LEU A 104 12.13 25.45 2.93
C LEU A 104 12.66 26.00 4.25
N GLY A 105 11.99 27.02 4.79
CA GLY A 105 12.53 27.88 5.82
C GLY A 105 12.81 27.22 7.18
N ASP A 106 13.79 27.78 7.88
CA ASP A 106 14.29 27.26 9.18
C ASP A 106 13.48 27.70 10.41
N THR A 107 12.52 28.61 10.28
CA THR A 107 11.84 29.21 11.43
C THR A 107 10.40 28.76 11.58
N TYR A 108 10.18 28.07 12.66
CA TYR A 108 8.86 27.67 13.15
C TYR A 108 8.16 28.85 13.81
N SER A 109 7.29 29.56 13.12
CA SER A 109 6.31 30.37 13.79
C SER A 109 4.95 30.21 13.11
N THR A 110 3.99 29.74 13.88
CA THR A 110 2.56 29.74 13.55
C THR A 110 2.07 28.73 12.50
N GLY A 111 2.34 27.43 12.68
CA GLY A 111 1.41 26.38 12.21
C GLY A 111 1.28 26.11 10.71
N VAL A 112 1.79 26.93 9.82
CA VAL A 112 1.82 26.71 8.38
C VAL A 112 3.25 26.48 7.94
N GLY A 113 3.56 25.28 7.46
CA GLY A 113 4.90 24.97 6.97
C GLY A 113 5.20 25.72 5.67
N TYR A 114 6.45 26.04 5.49
CA TYR A 114 6.94 26.71 4.29
C TYR A 114 7.04 25.72 3.14
N SER A 115 6.52 26.08 1.98
CA SER A 115 6.53 25.22 0.81
C SER A 115 7.02 25.98 -0.43
N GLY A 116 7.60 25.26 -1.38
CA GLY A 116 8.22 25.88 -2.54
C GLY A 116 7.20 26.45 -3.52
N ILE A 117 6.32 25.62 -4.03
CA ILE A 117 5.30 25.94 -5.02
C ILE A 117 3.93 25.68 -4.37
N VAL A 118 3.14 26.74 -4.19
CA VAL A 118 1.95 26.70 -3.31
C VAL A 118 0.70 27.22 -4.02
N ALA A 119 -0.36 26.41 -4.06
CA ALA A 119 -1.71 26.85 -4.43
C ALA A 119 -2.65 26.72 -3.22
N ASN A 120 -3.24 27.84 -2.81
CA ASN A 120 -4.09 27.93 -1.63
C ASN A 120 -5.41 28.61 -1.91
N GLY A 121 -6.49 27.91 -1.68
CA GLY A 121 -7.84 28.46 -1.78
C GLY A 121 -8.51 28.16 -3.12
N SER A 122 -9.82 28.16 -3.12
CA SER A 122 -10.63 27.91 -4.30
C SER A 122 -10.32 28.90 -5.44
N GLY A 123 -10.16 28.41 -6.66
CA GLY A 123 -9.79 29.19 -7.84
C GLY A 123 -8.31 29.54 -7.94
N SER A 124 -7.50 29.24 -6.89
CA SER A 124 -6.06 29.43 -6.92
C SER A 124 -5.42 28.34 -7.78
N LYS A 125 -4.60 28.75 -8.76
CA LYS A 125 -4.06 27.82 -9.74
C LYS A 125 -2.63 28.14 -10.14
N ILE A 126 -1.77 27.12 -10.18
CA ILE A 126 -0.43 27.20 -10.75
C ILE A 126 -0.33 26.22 -11.91
N ILE A 127 0.12 26.70 -13.05
CA ILE A 127 0.37 25.90 -14.25
C ILE A 127 1.86 26.02 -14.59
N LEU A 128 2.54 24.89 -14.65
CA LEU A 128 3.92 24.78 -15.14
C LEU A 128 3.88 23.99 -16.45
N SER A 129 4.15 24.64 -17.57
CA SER A 129 4.00 24.03 -18.89
C SER A 129 5.32 23.84 -19.66
N GLY A 130 6.44 23.83 -18.94
CA GLY A 130 7.76 23.58 -19.54
C GLY A 130 8.02 22.10 -19.80
N THR A 131 8.81 21.80 -20.83
CA THR A 131 9.16 20.43 -21.19
C THR A 131 9.88 19.71 -20.06
N ASP A 132 10.87 20.39 -19.44
CA ASP A 132 11.65 19.85 -18.33
C ASP A 132 11.59 20.79 -17.13
N ASN A 133 11.16 20.27 -16.00
CA ASN A 133 11.12 21.01 -14.74
C ASN A 133 12.08 20.40 -13.72
N SER A 134 12.89 21.23 -13.09
CA SER A 134 13.86 20.83 -12.06
C SER A 134 13.64 21.62 -10.78
N ILE A 135 13.29 20.95 -9.70
CA ILE A 135 13.06 21.57 -8.41
C ILE A 135 14.05 20.99 -7.40
N THR A 136 14.81 21.84 -6.76
CA THR A 136 15.77 21.44 -5.73
C THR A 136 15.45 22.17 -4.43
N SER A 137 15.42 21.45 -3.32
CA SER A 137 15.30 22.05 -2.00
C SER A 137 16.64 22.03 -1.26
N LYS A 138 16.98 23.12 -0.61
CA LYS A 138 18.16 23.26 0.26
C LYS A 138 17.84 23.17 1.76
N SER A 139 16.64 22.72 2.13
CA SER A 139 16.29 22.57 3.55
C SER A 139 17.21 21.57 4.24
N THR A 140 17.70 21.93 5.41
CA THR A 140 18.52 21.08 6.28
C THR A 140 17.78 20.59 7.52
N ASN A 141 16.54 21.02 7.74
CA ASN A 141 15.78 20.75 8.95
C ASN A 141 14.51 19.92 8.73
N TYR A 142 14.25 19.00 9.65
CA TYR A 142 13.07 18.16 9.70
C TYR A 142 11.84 18.94 10.16
N LYS A 143 10.99 19.43 9.27
CA LYS A 143 9.70 19.97 9.67
C LYS A 143 8.56 19.36 8.85
N ASN A 144 7.49 19.03 9.56
CA ASN A 144 6.44 18.09 9.17
C ASN A 144 5.51 18.55 8.05
N SER A 145 5.57 19.80 7.66
CA SER A 145 4.61 20.45 6.78
C SER A 145 5.22 21.04 5.51
N GLU A 146 6.52 20.97 5.35
CA GLU A 146 7.20 21.54 4.20
C GLU A 146 7.14 20.62 2.99
N SER A 147 6.80 21.14 1.81
CA SER A 147 6.70 20.40 0.56
C SER A 147 7.27 21.21 -0.60
N ALA A 148 7.90 20.54 -1.57
CA ALA A 148 8.31 21.22 -2.80
C ALA A 148 7.08 21.69 -3.59
N PHE A 149 6.04 20.88 -3.66
CA PHE A 149 4.71 21.22 -4.19
C PHE A 149 3.66 21.06 -3.10
N PHE A 150 2.85 22.08 -2.89
CA PHE A 150 1.79 22.06 -1.88
C PHE A 150 0.50 22.69 -2.39
N ALA A 151 -0.58 21.93 -2.45
CA ALA A 151 -1.91 22.45 -2.75
C ALA A 151 -2.85 22.17 -1.56
N TYR A 152 -3.62 23.17 -1.15
CA TYR A 152 -4.58 23.02 -0.05
C TYR A 152 -5.78 23.96 -0.18
N ASN A 153 -6.87 23.69 0.55
CA ASN A 153 -8.10 24.45 0.50
C ASN A 153 -8.67 24.63 -0.93
N ASN A 154 -8.77 23.53 -1.69
CA ASN A 154 -9.20 23.51 -3.10
C ASN A 154 -8.27 24.26 -4.08
N GLY A 155 -7.00 24.46 -3.75
CA GLY A 155 -6.00 24.98 -4.68
C GLY A 155 -5.57 23.91 -5.70
N GLU A 156 -5.10 24.35 -6.87
CA GLU A 156 -4.71 23.46 -7.96
C GLU A 156 -3.29 23.72 -8.46
N ILE A 157 -2.52 22.66 -8.66
CA ILE A 157 -1.22 22.72 -9.34
C ILE A 157 -1.24 21.73 -10.52
N HIS A 158 -0.95 22.24 -11.72
CA HIS A 158 -0.84 21.45 -12.94
C HIS A 158 0.56 21.58 -13.52
N VAL A 159 1.24 20.46 -13.65
CA VAL A 159 2.56 20.37 -14.26
C VAL A 159 2.42 19.55 -15.54
N THR A 160 2.55 20.22 -16.70
CA THR A 160 2.31 19.63 -18.02
C THR A 160 3.60 19.41 -18.82
N GLY A 161 4.71 19.12 -18.16
CA GLY A 161 5.99 18.84 -18.79
C GLY A 161 6.22 17.36 -19.10
N ASP A 162 7.18 17.05 -19.98
CA ASP A 162 7.58 15.69 -20.29
C ASP A 162 8.37 15.07 -19.11
N THR A 163 9.20 15.87 -18.43
CA THR A 163 9.94 15.44 -17.23
C THR A 163 9.86 16.45 -16.11
N THR A 164 9.58 15.98 -14.91
CA THR A 164 9.67 16.78 -13.68
C THR A 164 10.61 16.06 -12.69
N THR A 165 11.73 16.68 -12.38
CA THR A 165 12.72 16.14 -11.43
C THR A 165 12.70 16.95 -10.13
N VAL A 166 12.55 16.26 -9.01
CA VAL A 166 12.51 16.89 -7.68
C VAL A 166 13.56 16.26 -6.76
N LYS A 167 14.44 17.08 -6.21
CA LYS A 167 15.46 16.65 -5.24
C LYS A 167 15.27 17.43 -3.94
N VAL A 168 14.86 16.74 -2.89
CA VAL A 168 14.67 17.34 -1.57
C VAL A 168 15.47 16.58 -0.51
N SER A 169 16.07 17.29 0.42
CA SER A 169 16.91 16.65 1.42
C SER A 169 16.13 16.13 2.63
N GLN A 170 15.07 16.79 3.09
CA GLN A 170 14.39 16.40 4.35
C GLN A 170 12.91 16.79 4.42
N SER A 171 12.30 17.14 3.31
CA SER A 171 10.91 17.60 3.25
C SER A 171 10.05 16.65 2.44
N ARG A 172 8.75 16.85 2.46
CA ARG A 172 7.84 16.23 1.50
C ARG A 172 8.14 16.76 0.10
N ILE A 173 7.88 15.92 -0.88
CA ILE A 173 8.04 16.31 -2.29
C ILE A 173 6.74 16.93 -2.77
N VAL A 174 5.62 16.24 -2.56
CA VAL A 174 4.28 16.64 -3.01
C VAL A 174 3.28 16.45 -1.88
N ALA A 175 2.45 17.44 -1.63
CA ALA A 175 1.33 17.31 -0.69
C ALA A 175 0.07 18.00 -1.22
N ALA A 176 -1.05 17.28 -1.21
CA ALA A 176 -2.39 17.81 -1.51
C ALA A 176 -3.33 17.51 -0.36
N GLN A 177 -4.09 18.51 0.10
CA GLN A 177 -5.05 18.35 1.19
C GLN A 177 -6.28 19.22 1.02
N ASP A 178 -7.36 18.88 1.72
CA ASP A 178 -8.58 19.70 1.85
C ASP A 178 -9.18 20.11 0.50
N GLY A 179 -9.47 19.11 -0.36
CA GLY A 179 -10.08 19.30 -1.67
C GLY A 179 -9.13 19.75 -2.78
N ALA A 180 -7.86 19.98 -2.46
CA ALA A 180 -6.89 20.43 -3.44
C ALA A 180 -6.42 19.31 -4.37
N SER A 181 -5.88 19.71 -5.53
CA SER A 181 -5.35 18.77 -6.51
C SER A 181 -3.99 19.16 -7.05
N ILE A 182 -3.15 18.13 -7.30
CA ILE A 182 -1.87 18.28 -7.99
C ILE A 182 -1.81 17.25 -9.11
N THR A 183 -1.48 17.68 -10.32
CA THR A 183 -1.40 16.79 -11.48
C THR A 183 -0.07 16.98 -12.20
N PHE A 184 0.60 15.87 -12.50
CA PHE A 184 1.80 15.78 -13.32
C PHE A 184 1.49 14.93 -14.54
N SER A 185 1.37 15.58 -15.71
CA SER A 185 1.10 14.88 -16.97
C SER A 185 1.66 15.71 -18.13
N ASN A 186 1.93 15.10 -19.29
CA ASN A 186 2.37 15.87 -20.45
C ASN A 186 1.23 16.52 -21.24
N GLY A 187 -0.01 16.30 -20.83
CA GLY A 187 -1.19 16.84 -21.49
C GLY A 187 -1.49 16.25 -22.87
N LYS A 188 -0.75 15.23 -23.31
CA LYS A 188 -0.95 14.56 -24.60
C LYS A 188 -1.78 13.30 -24.40
N SER A 189 -2.85 13.16 -25.14
CA SER A 189 -3.81 12.05 -24.96
C SER A 189 -3.24 10.65 -25.24
N ASP A 190 -2.23 10.58 -26.10
CA ASP A 190 -1.67 9.32 -26.62
C ASP A 190 -0.24 9.05 -26.14
N ASP A 191 0.39 10.02 -25.48
CA ASP A 191 1.74 9.90 -24.95
C ASP A 191 1.72 9.90 -23.42
N GLN A 192 1.76 8.70 -22.83
CA GLN A 192 1.80 8.49 -21.39
C GLN A 192 3.24 8.58 -20.85
N SER A 193 4.09 9.38 -21.50
CA SER A 193 5.54 9.42 -21.24
C SER A 193 5.95 10.44 -20.20
N ALA A 194 5.07 11.31 -19.69
CA ALA A 194 5.44 12.24 -18.64
C ALA A 194 5.98 11.52 -17.42
N LEU A 195 7.19 11.89 -17.03
CA LEU A 195 7.92 11.21 -16.00
C LEU A 195 8.20 12.13 -14.81
N PHE A 196 7.64 11.77 -13.68
CA PHE A 196 7.96 12.39 -12.40
C PHE A 196 9.08 11.61 -11.72
N LYS A 197 10.27 12.25 -11.59
CA LYS A 197 11.41 11.69 -10.88
C LYS A 197 11.62 12.39 -9.55
N ALA A 198 11.70 11.63 -8.48
CA ALA A 198 11.98 12.22 -7.20
C ALA A 198 13.02 11.44 -6.41
N ALA A 199 13.91 12.18 -5.75
CA ALA A 199 14.85 11.64 -4.79
C ALA A 199 14.73 12.42 -3.48
N SER A 200 14.66 11.69 -2.37
CA SER A 200 14.58 12.30 -1.04
C SER A 200 15.31 11.46 0.00
N SER A 201 16.00 12.13 0.88
CA SER A 201 16.51 11.57 2.13
C SER A 201 15.60 11.84 3.33
N SER A 202 14.32 12.19 3.09
CA SER A 202 13.35 12.51 4.14
C SER A 202 13.04 11.30 5.04
N GLN A 203 12.89 11.53 6.32
CA GLN A 203 12.42 10.53 7.31
C GLN A 203 10.90 10.39 7.35
N ARG A 204 10.16 11.00 6.40
CA ARG A 204 8.70 11.04 6.38
C ARG A 204 8.15 10.73 5.00
N TRP A 205 6.85 10.86 4.85
CA TRP A 205 6.17 10.65 3.58
C TRP A 205 6.68 11.62 2.50
N MET A 206 7.02 11.07 1.34
CA MET A 206 7.47 11.88 0.21
C MET A 206 6.29 12.52 -0.54
N VAL A 207 5.27 11.72 -0.85
CA VAL A 207 4.06 12.16 -1.56
C VAL A 207 2.86 11.88 -0.66
N VAL A 208 2.06 12.89 -0.37
CA VAL A 208 0.93 12.79 0.57
C VAL A 208 -0.34 13.40 -0.01
N ALA A 209 -1.36 12.59 -0.18
CA ALA A 209 -2.73 13.05 -0.30
C ALA A 209 -3.43 12.90 1.06
N ASN A 210 -3.98 13.97 1.62
CA ASN A 210 -4.59 13.97 2.95
C ASN A 210 -6.02 14.51 2.93
N GLY A 211 -6.89 13.95 3.77
CA GLY A 211 -8.30 14.34 3.84
C GLY A 211 -9.05 14.05 2.54
N THR A 212 -9.26 15.06 1.71
CA THR A 212 -9.90 14.98 0.39
C THR A 212 -8.96 15.39 -0.75
N GLY A 213 -7.65 15.49 -0.48
CA GLY A 213 -6.62 15.86 -1.46
C GLY A 213 -6.44 14.81 -2.56
N ARG A 214 -6.07 15.26 -3.76
CA ARG A 214 -5.87 14.40 -4.94
C ARG A 214 -4.54 14.67 -5.60
N ILE A 215 -3.80 13.61 -5.92
CA ILE A 215 -2.53 13.70 -6.65
C ILE A 215 -2.57 12.72 -7.81
N ASN A 216 -2.26 13.21 -9.01
CA ASN A 216 -2.24 12.41 -10.22
C ASN A 216 -0.87 12.51 -10.89
N PHE A 217 -0.35 11.37 -11.32
CA PHE A 217 0.86 11.29 -12.14
C PHE A 217 0.58 10.45 -13.39
N ASP A 218 1.34 10.69 -14.45
CA ASP A 218 1.47 9.68 -15.50
C ASP A 218 2.42 8.58 -14.99
N ARG A 219 3.73 8.71 -15.10
CA ARG A 219 4.67 7.72 -14.58
C ARG A 219 5.55 8.29 -13.46
N VAL A 220 5.99 7.43 -12.58
CA VAL A 220 6.80 7.83 -11.42
C VAL A 220 8.09 7.01 -11.31
N GLU A 221 9.19 7.68 -10.93
CA GLU A 221 10.42 7.06 -10.47
C GLU A 221 10.78 7.69 -9.12
N ILE A 222 10.67 6.92 -8.06
CA ILE A 222 10.93 7.39 -6.69
C ILE A 222 12.17 6.69 -6.15
N ASP A 223 13.19 7.47 -5.86
CA ASP A 223 14.41 7.02 -5.20
C ASP A 223 14.42 7.52 -3.74
N GLY A 224 14.26 6.59 -2.83
CA GLY A 224 14.29 6.83 -1.39
C GLY A 224 15.66 6.60 -0.76
N THR A 225 16.76 6.59 -1.52
CA THR A 225 18.11 6.40 -0.98
C THR A 225 18.47 7.50 0.01
N GLY A 226 18.70 7.12 1.24
CA GLY A 226 19.04 8.05 2.32
C GLY A 226 18.49 7.64 3.68
N TYR A 227 18.61 8.48 4.62
CA TYR A 227 18.48 8.26 6.07
C TYR A 227 17.08 8.05 6.62
N SER A 228 16.08 7.58 5.94
CA SER A 228 14.75 7.78 6.47
C SER A 228 13.89 6.54 6.71
N ASN A 229 13.08 6.59 7.79
CA ASN A 229 11.90 5.76 8.01
C ASN A 229 10.74 6.21 7.10
N GLY A 230 11.01 6.73 5.91
CA GLY A 230 10.04 7.43 5.10
C GLY A 230 9.16 6.49 4.31
N ARG A 231 7.89 6.82 4.29
CA ARG A 231 6.92 6.25 3.36
C ARG A 231 6.96 7.03 2.06
N MET A 232 6.98 6.35 0.92
CA MET A 232 7.09 7.05 -0.34
C MET A 232 5.75 7.70 -0.70
N PHE A 233 4.67 6.95 -0.84
CA PHE A 233 3.32 7.46 -1.11
C PHE A 233 2.38 7.16 0.06
N LEU A 234 1.62 8.16 0.49
CA LEU A 234 0.56 8.03 1.47
C LEU A 234 -0.72 8.69 0.98
N ALA A 235 -1.79 7.93 0.87
CA ALA A 235 -3.14 8.45 0.78
C ALA A 235 -3.84 8.23 2.14
N ASN A 236 -4.12 9.31 2.87
CA ASN A 236 -4.75 9.28 4.18
C ASN A 236 -6.05 10.07 4.13
N GLY A 237 -7.17 9.38 4.12
CA GLY A 237 -8.50 9.97 3.97
C GLY A 237 -9.01 10.67 5.24
N ASP A 238 -10.25 11.12 5.16
CA ASP A 238 -10.98 11.74 6.26
C ASP A 238 -12.20 10.87 6.62
N PRO A 239 -12.22 10.26 7.81
CA PRO A 239 -13.35 9.44 8.25
C PRO A 239 -14.72 10.17 8.28
N ALA A 240 -14.72 11.50 8.27
CA ALA A 240 -15.93 12.32 8.26
C ALA A 240 -16.49 12.59 6.85
N LYS A 241 -15.85 12.06 5.81
CA LYS A 241 -16.21 12.26 4.40
C LYS A 241 -16.70 10.98 3.73
N ASP A 242 -17.46 11.14 2.64
CA ASP A 242 -17.91 10.01 1.83
C ASP A 242 -16.73 9.29 1.17
N ILE A 243 -16.89 7.99 0.89
CA ILE A 243 -15.85 7.15 0.31
C ILE A 243 -15.31 7.68 -1.03
N ASN A 244 -16.15 8.36 -1.81
CA ASN A 244 -15.75 8.94 -3.09
C ASN A 244 -15.00 10.28 -2.97
N GLU A 245 -15.03 10.90 -1.80
CA GLU A 245 -14.35 12.16 -1.50
C GLU A 245 -13.01 11.96 -0.83
N GLN A 246 -12.66 10.72 -0.49
CA GLN A 246 -11.42 10.38 0.24
C GLN A 246 -10.16 10.79 -0.54
N ALA A 247 -9.08 11.01 0.19
CA ALA A 247 -7.76 11.27 -0.37
C ALA A 247 -7.38 10.20 -1.40
N LYS A 248 -6.85 10.64 -2.54
CA LYS A 248 -6.51 9.71 -3.62
C LYS A 248 -5.21 10.08 -4.32
N ILE A 249 -4.38 9.06 -4.56
CA ILE A 249 -3.21 9.12 -5.43
C ILE A 249 -3.45 8.19 -6.61
N THR A 250 -3.30 8.72 -7.84
CA THR A 250 -3.50 7.94 -9.08
C THR A 250 -2.26 8.08 -9.96
N PHE A 251 -1.78 6.96 -10.53
CA PHE A 251 -0.69 6.98 -11.50
C PHE A 251 -0.76 5.77 -12.45
N LEU A 252 -0.02 5.83 -13.57
CA LEU A 252 -0.06 4.78 -14.58
C LEU A 252 0.81 3.57 -14.22
N GLY A 253 1.97 3.83 -13.62
CA GLY A 253 2.97 2.82 -13.26
C GLY A 253 4.30 3.50 -12.96
N GLY A 254 5.35 2.70 -12.75
CA GLY A 254 6.68 3.22 -12.48
C GLY A 254 7.48 2.42 -11.46
N SER A 255 8.49 3.06 -10.87
CA SER A 255 9.40 2.40 -9.93
C SER A 255 9.54 3.13 -8.60
N PHE A 256 9.61 2.32 -7.55
CA PHE A 256 9.86 2.74 -6.17
C PHE A 256 11.08 1.97 -5.67
N ASN A 257 12.18 2.66 -5.49
CA ASN A 257 13.42 2.03 -5.09
C ASN A 257 13.89 2.55 -3.74
N ARG A 258 14.03 1.64 -2.79
CA ARG A 258 14.76 1.86 -1.57
C ARG A 258 15.38 0.57 -1.07
N ASN A 259 16.53 0.26 -1.57
CA ASN A 259 17.30 -0.90 -1.16
C ASN A 259 18.70 -0.46 -0.73
N ASP A 260 18.79 0.31 0.35
CA ASP A 260 20.05 0.83 0.87
C ASP A 260 20.74 -0.08 1.89
N GLY A 261 20.39 -1.34 1.89
CA GLY A 261 21.12 -2.37 2.64
C GLY A 261 20.82 -2.41 4.12
N ALA A 262 21.45 -3.36 4.75
CA ALA A 262 21.22 -3.78 6.12
C ALA A 262 21.43 -2.69 7.18
N GLY A 263 20.46 -2.52 8.06
CA GLY A 263 20.60 -1.79 9.33
C GLY A 263 19.95 -0.42 9.39
N ARG A 264 19.34 0.07 8.31
CA ARG A 264 18.56 1.32 8.33
C ARG A 264 17.08 1.03 8.44
N PRO A 265 16.29 1.96 9.01
CA PRO A 265 14.84 1.84 9.00
C PRO A 265 14.32 1.71 7.56
N GLY A 266 13.34 0.84 7.36
CA GLY A 266 12.75 0.57 6.06
C GLY A 266 11.89 1.70 5.51
N ALA A 267 11.43 1.56 4.26
CA ALA A 267 10.43 2.42 3.68
C ALA A 267 9.28 1.59 3.11
N THR A 268 8.07 2.11 3.27
CA THR A 268 6.90 1.60 2.55
C THR A 268 6.76 2.37 1.25
N ALA A 269 6.59 1.65 0.14
CA ALA A 269 6.39 2.29 -1.15
C ALA A 269 4.99 2.91 -1.27
N LEU A 270 3.95 2.11 -1.04
CA LEU A 270 2.55 2.55 -1.13
C LEU A 270 1.84 2.30 0.20
N GLU A 271 1.24 3.34 0.75
CA GLU A 271 0.48 3.25 1.99
C GLU A 271 -0.86 3.96 1.88
N THR A 272 -1.92 3.32 2.37
CA THR A 272 -3.22 3.95 2.57
C THR A 272 -3.64 3.85 4.03
N GLY A 273 -4.28 4.92 4.52
CA GLY A 273 -4.87 4.98 5.86
C GLY A 273 -6.19 5.72 5.84
N ASN A 274 -7.04 5.50 6.85
CA ASN A 274 -8.28 6.23 7.03
C ASN A 274 -9.11 6.38 5.74
N PHE A 275 -9.39 5.27 5.02
CA PHE A 275 -10.15 5.24 3.76
C PHE A 275 -9.45 5.88 2.55
N GLY A 276 -8.20 6.28 2.65
CA GLY A 276 -7.42 6.77 1.54
C GLY A 276 -7.31 5.72 0.42
N GLN A 277 -7.08 6.18 -0.80
CA GLN A 277 -7.05 5.35 -1.99
C GLN A 277 -5.76 5.58 -2.78
N ILE A 278 -5.13 4.50 -3.21
CA ILE A 278 -4.07 4.53 -4.22
C ILE A 278 -4.52 3.69 -5.41
N GLU A 279 -4.48 4.26 -6.60
CA GLU A 279 -4.85 3.57 -7.84
C GLU A 279 -3.70 3.64 -8.84
N VAL A 280 -3.14 2.48 -9.15
CA VAL A 280 -2.23 2.30 -10.27
C VAL A 280 -3.06 1.84 -11.45
N LEU A 281 -3.20 2.68 -12.45
CA LEU A 281 -4.08 2.40 -13.58
C LEU A 281 -3.56 1.23 -14.42
N GLY A 282 -2.24 1.18 -14.65
CA GLY A 282 -1.64 0.24 -15.59
C GLY A 282 -1.82 0.70 -17.05
N TYR A 283 -0.94 0.23 -17.92
CA TYR A 283 -1.00 0.44 -19.36
C TYR A 283 -0.30 -0.72 -20.07
N GLU A 284 -0.54 -0.88 -21.36
CA GLU A 284 0.02 -1.97 -22.14
C GLU A 284 1.55 -1.91 -22.19
N GLY A 285 2.20 -2.99 -21.77
CA GLY A 285 3.65 -3.08 -21.66
C GLY A 285 4.26 -2.25 -20.51
N GLY A 286 3.41 -1.73 -19.61
CA GLY A 286 3.86 -0.98 -18.44
C GLY A 286 4.21 -1.88 -17.26
N GLU A 287 4.77 -1.26 -16.23
CA GLU A 287 5.16 -1.96 -15.01
C GLU A 287 4.98 -1.11 -13.75
N LEU A 288 4.85 -1.81 -12.63
CA LEU A 288 5.05 -1.28 -11.30
C LEU A 288 6.15 -2.10 -10.63
N ASP A 289 7.31 -1.48 -10.38
CA ASP A 289 8.46 -2.12 -9.73
C ASP A 289 8.68 -1.49 -8.34
N ILE A 290 8.43 -2.27 -7.29
CA ILE A 290 8.62 -1.87 -5.89
C ILE A 290 9.77 -2.69 -5.31
N ARG A 291 10.85 -2.01 -4.94
CA ARG A 291 12.01 -2.61 -4.27
C ARG A 291 12.27 -1.89 -2.96
N THR A 292 12.00 -2.57 -1.87
CA THR A 292 12.20 -2.00 -0.53
C THR A 292 13.12 -2.89 0.29
N GLY A 293 13.89 -2.27 1.16
CA GLY A 293 14.79 -2.94 2.10
C GLY A 293 14.89 -2.13 3.39
N GLY A 294 15.37 -2.74 4.47
CA GLY A 294 15.51 -2.07 5.78
C GLY A 294 14.83 -2.85 6.91
N ASN A 295 14.36 -2.15 7.94
CA ASN A 295 13.69 -2.75 9.09
C ASN A 295 12.25 -2.21 9.23
N HIS A 296 11.30 -3.07 9.59
CA HIS A 296 9.96 -2.74 10.08
C HIS A 296 9.00 -2.05 9.10
N GLU A 297 9.26 -2.06 7.80
CA GLU A 297 8.36 -1.50 6.81
C GLU A 297 7.97 -2.57 5.80
N SER A 298 7.09 -2.25 4.87
CA SER A 298 6.57 -3.21 3.89
C SER A 298 6.53 -2.61 2.49
N GLY A 299 6.51 -3.43 1.46
CA GLY A 299 6.35 -2.94 0.11
C GLY A 299 5.05 -2.14 -0.03
N ILE A 300 3.94 -2.72 0.42
CA ILE A 300 2.60 -2.13 0.37
C ILE A 300 1.92 -2.26 1.73
N ILE A 301 1.23 -1.20 2.17
CA ILE A 301 0.40 -1.20 3.39
C ILE A 301 -0.97 -0.60 3.09
N ALA A 302 -2.04 -1.33 3.39
CA ALA A 302 -3.41 -0.82 3.40
C ALA A 302 -4.03 -1.01 4.78
N ILE A 303 -4.36 0.10 5.46
CA ILE A 303 -4.88 0.08 6.83
C ILE A 303 -6.05 1.06 7.01
N GLY A 304 -6.86 0.86 8.03
CA GLY A 304 -7.92 1.79 8.42
C GLY A 304 -8.99 2.00 7.33
N GLY A 305 -9.38 0.96 6.62
CA GLY A 305 -10.32 1.04 5.51
C GLY A 305 -9.71 1.54 4.20
N GLY A 306 -8.39 1.65 4.13
CA GLY A 306 -7.67 2.07 2.93
C GLY A 306 -7.73 1.04 1.81
N ARG A 307 -7.67 1.52 0.56
CA ARG A 307 -7.75 0.68 -0.63
C ARG A 307 -6.60 0.96 -1.59
N ILE A 308 -6.00 -0.11 -2.11
CA ILE A 308 -4.98 -0.05 -3.16
C ILE A 308 -5.39 -0.96 -4.32
N ASP A 309 -5.55 -0.38 -5.50
CA ASP A 309 -5.83 -1.09 -6.74
C ASP A 309 -4.63 -0.95 -7.69
N ILE A 310 -4.07 -2.06 -8.15
CA ILE A 310 -2.92 -2.08 -9.07
C ILE A 310 -3.33 -2.71 -10.38
N ASN A 311 -3.01 -2.01 -11.49
CA ASN A 311 -3.45 -2.33 -12.84
C ASN A 311 -4.99 -2.34 -12.96
N SER A 312 -5.62 -1.29 -12.42
CA SER A 312 -7.09 -1.20 -12.37
C SER A 312 -7.74 -1.14 -13.76
N THR A 313 -6.98 -0.80 -14.83
CA THR A 313 -7.44 -0.91 -16.22
C THR A 313 -7.38 -2.32 -16.78
N GLN A 314 -6.78 -3.27 -16.03
CA GLN A 314 -6.66 -4.67 -16.40
C GLN A 314 -5.88 -4.88 -17.72
N SER A 315 -4.79 -4.15 -17.90
CA SER A 315 -3.88 -4.34 -19.04
C SER A 315 -3.20 -5.72 -18.95
N SER A 316 -3.25 -6.51 -20.01
CA SER A 316 -2.81 -7.91 -20.00
C SER A 316 -1.30 -8.08 -19.84
N ASN A 317 -0.53 -7.13 -20.36
CA ASN A 317 0.94 -7.14 -20.32
C ASN A 317 1.53 -6.17 -19.26
N PHE A 318 0.71 -5.67 -18.33
CA PHE A 318 1.21 -4.93 -17.19
C PHE A 318 1.79 -5.89 -16.16
N LYS A 319 3.00 -5.58 -15.66
CA LYS A 319 3.67 -6.41 -14.66
C LYS A 319 3.84 -5.65 -13.35
N THR A 320 3.48 -6.31 -12.24
CA THR A 320 3.74 -5.82 -10.88
C THR A 320 4.87 -6.64 -10.26
N THR A 321 5.92 -5.98 -9.77
CA THR A 321 6.99 -6.60 -9.00
C THR A 321 7.04 -5.97 -7.63
N ILE A 322 7.03 -6.79 -6.57
CA ILE A 322 7.18 -6.34 -5.17
C ILE A 322 8.29 -7.19 -4.57
N GLU A 323 9.46 -6.62 -4.41
CA GLU A 323 10.62 -7.27 -3.81
C GLU A 323 11.00 -6.57 -2.51
N THR A 324 11.00 -7.33 -1.41
CA THR A 324 11.44 -6.84 -0.12
C THR A 324 12.63 -7.67 0.37
N SER A 325 13.74 -7.01 0.68
CA SER A 325 15.00 -7.66 1.06
C SER A 325 15.61 -7.07 2.33
N GLY A 326 14.76 -6.65 3.26
CA GLY A 326 15.20 -6.01 4.49
C GLY A 326 15.55 -6.97 5.61
N ARG A 327 16.01 -6.41 6.72
CA ARG A 327 16.11 -7.11 8.01
C ARG A 327 14.78 -6.96 8.73
N ASN A 328 14.36 -7.94 9.48
CA ASN A 328 13.22 -7.95 10.39
C ASN A 328 11.95 -7.23 9.89
N HIS A 329 10.86 -7.94 9.74
CA HIS A 329 9.51 -7.41 9.53
C HIS A 329 9.29 -6.60 8.23
N GLN A 330 10.15 -6.74 7.24
CA GLN A 330 9.97 -6.15 5.92
C GLN A 330 9.04 -7.05 5.09
N HIS A 331 7.74 -6.95 5.31
CA HIS A 331 6.75 -7.76 4.60
C HIS A 331 6.55 -7.27 3.16
N GLY A 332 6.08 -8.16 2.28
CA GLY A 332 5.68 -7.79 0.92
C GLY A 332 4.45 -6.87 0.95
N ILE A 333 3.33 -7.39 1.44
CA ILE A 333 2.06 -6.66 1.55
C ILE A 333 1.48 -6.86 2.95
N VAL A 334 1.02 -5.75 3.55
CA VAL A 334 0.31 -5.74 4.84
C VAL A 334 -1.06 -5.11 4.66
N ILE A 335 -2.09 -5.81 5.11
CA ILE A 335 -3.48 -5.33 5.04
C ILE A 335 -4.10 -5.49 6.42
N GLY A 336 -4.71 -4.42 6.93
CA GLY A 336 -5.31 -4.53 8.24
C GLY A 336 -6.17 -3.37 8.67
N THR A 337 -6.88 -3.60 9.73
CA THR A 337 -7.59 -2.55 10.45
C THR A 337 -6.71 -2.05 11.58
N LEU A 338 -6.50 -0.74 11.64
CA LEU A 338 -6.22 -0.13 12.92
C LEU A 338 -7.55 -0.14 13.68
N ALA A 339 -7.59 -0.78 14.83
CA ALA A 339 -8.74 -0.75 15.72
C ALA A 339 -8.88 0.64 16.35
N ALA A 340 -9.21 1.63 15.55
CA ALA A 340 -9.64 2.93 16.04
C ALA A 340 -11.16 2.96 15.92
N THR A 341 -11.85 2.74 17.01
CA THR A 341 -13.25 3.08 17.13
C THR A 341 -13.38 4.59 16.92
N ASN A 342 -13.69 5.00 15.71
CA ASN A 342 -14.09 6.36 15.41
C ASN A 342 -15.61 6.38 15.18
N PRO A 343 -16.42 6.78 16.17
CA PRO A 343 -17.89 6.78 16.05
C PRO A 343 -18.40 7.63 14.89
N ALA A 344 -17.64 8.65 14.46
CA ALA A 344 -18.00 9.47 13.32
C ALA A 344 -17.88 8.68 12.00
N ALA A 345 -16.83 7.89 11.85
CA ALA A 345 -16.64 7.06 10.68
C ALA A 345 -17.65 5.90 10.60
N GLU A 346 -18.00 5.29 11.72
CA GLU A 346 -19.00 4.25 11.79
C GLU A 346 -20.37 4.76 11.29
N LYS A 347 -20.70 6.00 11.63
CA LYS A 347 -21.93 6.66 11.18
C LYS A 347 -21.96 6.91 9.66
N HIS A 348 -20.82 7.26 9.04
CA HIS A 348 -20.75 7.60 7.61
C HIS A 348 -20.48 6.41 6.70
N LEU A 349 -19.79 5.40 7.18
CA LEU A 349 -19.26 4.30 6.36
C LEU A 349 -19.92 2.95 6.66
N GLY A 350 -20.72 2.87 7.73
CA GLY A 350 -21.50 1.69 8.10
C GLY A 350 -20.64 0.41 8.17
N SER A 351 -21.14 -0.69 7.60
CA SER A 351 -20.46 -2.00 7.62
C SER A 351 -19.14 -2.06 6.82
N LYS A 352 -18.80 -1.01 6.08
CA LYS A 352 -17.50 -0.89 5.36
C LYS A 352 -16.40 -0.26 6.22
N TYR A 353 -16.74 0.17 7.42
CA TYR A 353 -15.78 0.72 8.36
C TYR A 353 -14.71 -0.31 8.71
N GLY A 354 -13.47 0.03 8.47
CA GLY A 354 -12.31 -0.79 8.82
C GLY A 354 -11.88 -1.84 7.80
N SER A 355 -12.65 -2.13 6.75
CA SER A 355 -12.26 -3.09 5.71
C SER A 355 -11.19 -2.50 4.79
N SER A 356 -9.94 -2.88 5.00
CA SER A 356 -8.85 -2.52 4.07
C SER A 356 -8.73 -3.55 2.96
N GLU A 357 -8.38 -3.10 1.76
CA GLU A 357 -8.33 -3.96 0.59
C GLU A 357 -7.13 -3.65 -0.31
N VAL A 358 -6.48 -4.70 -0.81
CA VAL A 358 -5.48 -4.60 -1.88
C VAL A 358 -5.88 -5.52 -3.03
N ASN A 359 -6.00 -4.97 -4.23
CA ASN A 359 -6.35 -5.67 -5.45
C ASN A 359 -5.22 -5.55 -6.47
N LEU A 360 -4.72 -6.68 -6.95
CA LEU A 360 -3.75 -6.78 -8.03
C LEU A 360 -4.43 -7.44 -9.23
N TYR A 361 -4.35 -6.81 -10.39
CA TYR A 361 -4.89 -7.35 -11.63
C TYR A 361 -3.77 -7.71 -12.59
N GLY A 362 -3.77 -8.94 -13.11
CA GLY A 362 -2.76 -9.45 -14.04
C GLY A 362 -1.53 -10.04 -13.34
N THR A 363 -0.39 -10.03 -14.03
CA THR A 363 0.83 -10.66 -13.54
C THR A 363 1.46 -9.89 -12.38
N ALA A 364 1.63 -10.58 -11.25
CA ALA A 364 2.32 -10.02 -10.10
C ALA A 364 3.38 -11.01 -9.56
N ASP A 365 4.56 -10.49 -9.22
CA ASP A 365 5.65 -11.23 -8.60
C ASP A 365 5.97 -10.59 -7.23
N ILE A 366 5.60 -11.31 -6.16
CA ILE A 366 5.82 -10.86 -4.78
C ILE A 366 6.92 -11.73 -4.18
N LYS A 367 8.07 -11.14 -3.89
CA LYS A 367 9.23 -11.83 -3.36
C LYS A 367 9.70 -11.20 -2.05
N VAL A 368 9.86 -12.04 -1.03
CA VAL A 368 10.30 -11.60 0.31
C VAL A 368 11.48 -12.44 0.77
N ASP A 369 12.66 -11.84 0.74
CA ASP A 369 13.93 -12.51 1.02
C ASP A 369 14.39 -12.31 2.48
N HIS A 370 13.53 -12.60 3.46
CA HIS A 370 13.94 -12.55 4.87
C HIS A 370 13.17 -13.56 5.75
N GLU A 371 13.87 -14.18 6.68
CA GLU A 371 13.31 -15.20 7.59
C GLU A 371 12.26 -14.67 8.57
N LYS A 372 12.28 -13.36 8.87
CA LYS A 372 11.32 -12.67 9.74
C LYS A 372 10.40 -11.74 8.95
N ALA A 373 9.87 -12.24 7.86
CA ALA A 373 8.93 -11.49 7.04
C ALA A 373 7.91 -12.43 6.39
N TYR A 374 6.78 -11.87 6.02
CA TYR A 374 5.70 -12.55 5.32
C TYR A 374 5.55 -12.01 3.91
N GLY A 375 5.21 -12.88 2.95
CA GLY A 375 4.84 -12.43 1.61
C GLY A 375 3.62 -11.51 1.68
N ILE A 376 2.53 -12.02 2.27
CA ILE A 376 1.29 -11.29 2.53
C ILE A 376 0.90 -11.49 3.99
N LYS A 377 0.65 -10.39 4.70
CA LYS A 377 0.07 -10.39 6.04
C LYS A 377 -1.29 -9.69 5.99
N ILE A 378 -2.34 -10.43 6.34
CA ILE A 378 -3.69 -9.90 6.44
C ILE A 378 -4.15 -9.96 7.89
N ALA A 379 -4.73 -8.87 8.39
CA ALA A 379 -5.08 -8.73 9.80
C ALA A 379 -6.32 -7.85 9.99
N GLY A 380 -7.19 -8.25 10.92
CA GLY A 380 -8.37 -7.47 11.29
C GLY A 380 -9.63 -7.78 10.49
N ASP A 381 -10.71 -7.13 10.90
CA ASP A 381 -12.07 -7.41 10.41
C ASP A 381 -12.27 -6.99 8.95
N GLY A 382 -12.74 -7.92 8.12
CA GLY A 382 -13.12 -7.65 6.74
C GLY A 382 -11.95 -7.29 5.83
N ALA A 383 -10.70 -7.48 6.27
CA ALA A 383 -9.53 -7.24 5.43
C ALA A 383 -9.51 -8.20 4.23
N GLY A 384 -9.17 -7.68 3.05
CA GLY A 384 -9.19 -8.41 1.79
C GLY A 384 -7.91 -8.25 0.97
N PHE A 385 -7.42 -9.37 0.44
CA PHE A 385 -6.36 -9.38 -0.56
C PHE A 385 -6.79 -10.18 -1.78
N ASN A 386 -6.70 -9.57 -2.95
CA ASN A 386 -7.14 -10.19 -4.19
C ASN A 386 -6.06 -10.08 -5.27
N MET A 387 -5.77 -11.19 -5.93
CA MET A 387 -5.00 -11.25 -7.17
C MET A 387 -5.90 -11.86 -8.24
N PHE A 388 -6.29 -11.04 -9.20
CA PHE A 388 -7.18 -11.43 -10.29
C PHE A 388 -6.38 -11.64 -11.57
N ALA A 389 -6.62 -12.76 -12.22
CA ALA A 389 -6.13 -12.97 -13.58
C ALA A 389 -6.87 -12.00 -14.53
N VAL A 390 -6.18 -11.51 -15.54
CA VAL A 390 -6.77 -10.71 -16.62
C VAL A 390 -6.77 -11.48 -17.94
N ASP A 391 -7.71 -11.16 -18.81
CA ASP A 391 -7.81 -11.80 -20.13
C ASP A 391 -6.53 -11.52 -20.93
N GLY A 392 -5.95 -12.60 -21.50
CA GLY A 392 -4.70 -12.51 -22.25
C GLY A 392 -3.42 -12.51 -21.42
N GLN A 393 -3.51 -12.64 -20.10
CA GLN A 393 -2.33 -12.80 -19.23
C GLN A 393 -1.51 -14.02 -19.63
N LEU A 394 -0.23 -13.81 -19.94
CA LEU A 394 0.66 -14.87 -20.43
C LEU A 394 1.40 -15.60 -19.31
N GLU A 395 1.73 -14.90 -18.24
CA GLU A 395 2.52 -15.43 -17.13
C GLU A 395 1.65 -15.65 -15.89
N ARG A 396 2.02 -16.64 -15.10
CA ARG A 396 1.41 -16.85 -13.77
C ARG A 396 1.99 -15.85 -12.79
N SER A 397 1.15 -15.39 -11.88
CA SER A 397 1.60 -14.63 -10.72
C SER A 397 2.38 -15.51 -9.75
N LYS A 398 3.23 -14.90 -8.92
CA LYS A 398 4.05 -15.62 -7.96
C LYS A 398 4.01 -14.93 -6.60
N ILE A 399 3.96 -15.75 -5.55
CA ILE A 399 4.20 -15.33 -4.17
C ILE A 399 5.27 -16.23 -3.62
N HIS A 400 6.42 -15.67 -3.29
CA HIS A 400 7.54 -16.39 -2.71
C HIS A 400 8.05 -15.68 -1.46
N ALA A 401 8.27 -16.44 -0.38
CA ALA A 401 8.85 -15.91 0.84
C ALA A 401 9.87 -16.88 1.45
N SER A 402 10.93 -16.37 2.06
CA SER A 402 11.89 -17.23 2.76
C SER A 402 11.23 -18.00 3.91
N SER A 403 10.32 -17.39 4.66
CA SER A 403 9.58 -18.04 5.74
C SER A 403 8.16 -18.42 5.31
N THR A 404 7.18 -17.59 5.63
CA THR A 404 5.75 -17.86 5.41
C THR A 404 5.23 -16.96 4.27
N ALA A 405 4.65 -17.57 3.24
CA ALA A 405 4.14 -16.80 2.11
C ALA A 405 2.87 -16.03 2.45
N VAL A 406 1.96 -16.64 3.22
CA VAL A 406 0.67 -16.03 3.59
C VAL A 406 0.42 -16.14 5.08
N LYS A 407 0.13 -15.02 5.74
CA LYS A 407 -0.19 -14.94 7.16
C LYS A 407 -1.55 -14.30 7.41
N TYR A 408 -2.42 -15.01 8.10
CA TYR A 408 -3.63 -14.46 8.70
C TYR A 408 -3.40 -14.15 10.17
N SER A 409 -3.73 -12.94 10.58
CA SER A 409 -3.54 -12.42 11.94
C SER A 409 -4.82 -11.79 12.48
N SER A 410 -4.98 -11.71 13.79
CA SER A 410 -6.14 -11.09 14.43
C SER A 410 -6.13 -9.57 14.32
N ALA A 411 -4.98 -8.94 14.46
CA ALA A 411 -4.82 -7.49 14.38
C ALA A 411 -3.41 -7.08 13.94
N LEU A 412 -3.28 -5.84 13.46
CA LEU A 412 -2.00 -5.15 13.36
C LEU A 412 -1.74 -4.44 14.70
N GLY A 413 -1.03 -5.10 15.57
CA GLY A 413 -0.26 -4.63 16.72
C GLY A 413 -0.54 -3.30 17.40
N ASN A 414 -1.76 -2.83 17.62
CA ASN A 414 -2.05 -1.66 18.44
C ASN A 414 -3.46 -1.65 19.04
N SER A 415 -3.96 -2.80 19.41
CA SER A 415 -5.20 -2.82 20.16
C SER A 415 -4.94 -2.40 21.60
N THR A 416 -5.50 -1.29 21.98
CA THR A 416 -5.48 -0.81 23.37
C THR A 416 -6.46 -1.56 24.26
N ASP A 417 -7.23 -2.48 23.70
CA ASP A 417 -8.16 -3.27 24.46
C ASP A 417 -7.46 -4.46 25.11
N LYS A 418 -7.15 -4.29 26.36
CA LYS A 418 -6.50 -5.31 27.21
C LYS A 418 -7.45 -6.45 27.62
N THR A 419 -8.70 -6.42 27.17
CA THR A 419 -9.73 -7.36 27.63
C THR A 419 -9.86 -8.61 26.75
N GLY A 420 -9.04 -8.76 25.73
CA GLY A 420 -9.09 -9.92 24.84
C GLY A 420 -10.25 -9.94 23.86
N ASN A 421 -11.03 -8.86 23.78
CA ASN A 421 -12.16 -8.72 22.84
C ASN A 421 -11.75 -8.32 21.42
N ASN A 422 -10.44 -8.22 21.16
CA ASN A 422 -9.91 -7.77 19.89
C ASN A 422 -9.72 -8.88 18.86
N MET A 423 -10.57 -9.85 18.93
CA MET A 423 -10.62 -10.84 17.89
C MET A 423 -11.31 -10.22 16.69
N ALA A 424 -10.65 -10.33 15.53
CA ALA A 424 -11.26 -9.98 14.28
C ALA A 424 -12.64 -10.60 14.20
N ALA A 425 -13.70 -9.79 14.35
CA ALA A 425 -15.07 -10.28 14.30
C ALA A 425 -15.50 -10.54 12.85
N GLY A 426 -14.80 -9.98 11.88
CA GLY A 426 -15.10 -10.06 10.47
C GLY A 426 -14.26 -11.09 9.72
N LYS A 427 -14.76 -11.50 8.58
CA LYS A 427 -14.15 -12.50 7.70
C LYS A 427 -12.96 -11.90 6.96
N GLN A 428 -11.78 -12.49 7.12
CA GLN A 428 -10.59 -12.17 6.32
C GLN A 428 -10.62 -12.99 5.04
N ILE A 429 -10.38 -12.36 3.90
CA ILE A 429 -10.49 -13.03 2.59
C ILE A 429 -9.21 -12.83 1.79
N ILE A 430 -8.65 -13.94 1.31
CA ILE A 430 -7.61 -13.94 0.28
C ILE A 430 -8.15 -14.68 -0.94
N HIS A 431 -8.07 -14.04 -2.10
CA HIS A 431 -8.45 -14.60 -3.39
C HIS A 431 -7.26 -14.52 -4.35
N LEU A 432 -6.84 -15.68 -4.87
CA LEU A 432 -5.67 -15.79 -5.75
C LEU A 432 -6.06 -16.55 -7.01
N GLU A 433 -5.90 -15.91 -8.15
CA GLU A 433 -6.10 -16.51 -9.47
C GLU A 433 -4.76 -16.65 -10.19
N ASN A 434 -4.58 -17.75 -10.90
CA ASN A 434 -3.42 -18.01 -11.75
C ASN A 434 -2.07 -17.74 -11.03
N THR A 435 -1.94 -18.24 -9.80
CA THR A 435 -0.83 -17.89 -8.89
C THR A 435 -0.07 -19.12 -8.42
N ASP A 436 1.26 -19.04 -8.41
CA ASP A 436 2.15 -20.01 -7.78
C ASP A 436 2.62 -19.47 -6.42
N ILE A 437 2.34 -20.20 -5.35
CA ILE A 437 2.65 -19.84 -3.96
C ILE A 437 3.70 -20.81 -3.44
N THR A 438 4.86 -20.29 -3.05
CA THR A 438 6.00 -21.08 -2.57
C THR A 438 6.70 -20.40 -1.39
N ASN A 439 7.48 -21.17 -0.65
CA ASN A 439 8.40 -20.65 0.35
C ASN A 439 9.66 -21.51 0.47
N ASP A 440 10.68 -21.00 1.19
CA ASP A 440 11.90 -21.76 1.52
C ASP A 440 11.77 -22.55 2.84
N GLY A 441 10.68 -22.38 3.56
CA GLY A 441 10.40 -23.07 4.82
C GLY A 441 11.33 -22.66 5.97
N VAL A 442 11.95 -21.50 5.90
CA VAL A 442 12.85 -21.02 6.96
C VAL A 442 12.04 -20.62 8.19
N ALA A 443 12.29 -21.26 9.31
CA ALA A 443 11.75 -20.84 10.60
C ALA A 443 12.75 -19.93 11.30
N SER A 444 12.26 -18.89 11.95
CA SER A 444 13.07 -17.98 12.75
C SER A 444 12.54 -17.87 14.17
N THR A 445 13.33 -17.28 15.05
CA THR A 445 12.91 -17.00 16.41
C THR A 445 11.73 -16.04 16.44
N SER A 446 10.76 -16.36 17.26
CA SER A 446 9.63 -15.46 17.52
C SER A 446 10.10 -14.16 18.16
N ASP A 447 9.42 -13.08 17.82
CA ASP A 447 9.64 -11.77 18.45
C ASP A 447 8.31 -11.02 18.62
N SER A 448 8.37 -9.73 19.01
CA SER A 448 7.19 -8.91 19.28
C SER A 448 6.24 -8.75 18.09
N ASP A 449 6.73 -8.95 16.87
CA ASP A 449 5.97 -8.67 15.65
C ASP A 449 5.45 -9.94 14.97
N GLY A 450 5.88 -11.13 15.44
CA GLY A 450 5.33 -12.36 14.93
C GLY A 450 6.07 -13.65 15.30
N VAL A 451 5.49 -14.75 14.89
CA VAL A 451 6.04 -16.10 15.00
C VAL A 451 6.27 -16.63 13.60
N TYR A 452 7.52 -16.84 13.24
CA TYR A 452 7.95 -17.22 11.88
C TYR A 452 8.22 -18.72 11.84
N THR A 453 7.23 -19.48 11.45
CA THR A 453 7.26 -20.96 11.51
C THR A 453 7.80 -21.62 10.25
N GLY A 454 7.84 -20.90 9.14
CA GLY A 454 8.23 -21.44 7.84
C GLY A 454 7.16 -22.33 7.18
N HIS A 455 5.92 -22.37 7.70
CA HIS A 455 4.79 -22.97 6.99
C HIS A 455 4.37 -22.08 5.82
N LEU A 456 3.81 -22.67 4.76
CA LEU A 456 3.47 -21.87 3.57
C LEU A 456 2.36 -20.86 3.87
N ILE A 457 1.27 -21.33 4.49
CA ILE A 457 0.11 -20.54 4.89
C ILE A 457 -0.09 -20.72 6.38
N GLN A 458 0.02 -19.64 7.12
CA GLN A 458 -0.13 -19.66 8.58
C GLN A 458 -1.38 -18.88 9.00
N ILE A 459 -2.22 -19.49 9.82
CA ILE A 459 -3.46 -18.88 10.34
C ILE A 459 -3.33 -18.79 11.87
N GLY A 460 -3.30 -17.57 12.38
CA GLY A 460 -3.01 -17.31 13.78
C GLY A 460 -1.54 -17.49 14.16
N SER A 461 -1.21 -17.34 15.41
CA SER A 461 0.10 -17.67 15.98
C SER A 461 -0.04 -18.02 17.46
N HIS A 462 0.86 -18.89 17.94
CA HIS A 462 1.00 -19.06 19.38
C HIS A 462 1.42 -17.74 20.02
N GLY A 463 0.74 -17.35 21.09
CA GLY A 463 1.30 -16.36 22.01
C GLY A 463 2.65 -16.89 22.55
N GLN A 464 3.67 -16.06 22.59
CA GLN A 464 4.87 -16.43 23.34
C GLN A 464 4.48 -16.60 24.80
N GLU A 465 4.89 -17.70 25.41
CA GLU A 465 5.05 -17.75 26.86
C GLU A 465 6.04 -16.65 27.24
N ILE A 466 5.56 -15.61 27.91
CA ILE A 466 6.45 -14.66 28.53
C ILE A 466 7.09 -15.40 29.70
N THR A 467 8.38 -15.63 29.57
CA THR A 467 9.17 -15.97 30.75
C THR A 467 9.03 -14.83 31.75
N THR A 468 8.88 -15.19 33.02
CA THR A 468 8.56 -14.31 34.15
C THR A 468 9.58 -13.18 34.41
N ASP A 469 10.58 -13.01 33.58
CA ASP A 469 11.62 -12.01 33.68
C ASP A 469 11.38 -10.73 32.83
N GLY A 470 10.27 -10.63 32.14
CA GLY A 470 9.77 -9.35 31.57
C GLY A 470 10.64 -8.67 30.52
N HIS A 471 11.56 -9.35 29.87
CA HIS A 471 12.62 -8.72 29.09
C HIS A 471 12.42 -8.66 27.57
N GLN A 472 11.23 -8.80 27.03
CA GLN A 472 11.04 -8.55 25.61
C GLN A 472 10.21 -7.30 25.36
N ARG A 473 10.89 -6.20 25.21
CA ARG A 473 10.30 -4.92 24.81
C ARG A 473 10.86 -4.51 23.46
N ALA A 474 10.05 -4.56 22.43
CA ALA A 474 10.33 -3.76 21.26
C ALA A 474 10.04 -2.30 21.59
N SER A 475 11.04 -1.46 21.56
CA SER A 475 10.86 -0.01 21.69
C SER A 475 10.31 0.55 20.41
N ASN A 476 9.09 1.10 20.43
CA ASN A 476 8.55 1.90 19.36
C ASN A 476 9.31 3.23 19.29
N PRO A 477 9.77 3.69 18.12
CA PRO A 477 10.36 5.01 17.95
C PRO A 477 9.44 6.18 18.37
N GLY A 478 8.13 5.92 18.54
CA GLY A 478 7.14 6.88 19.01
C GLY A 478 6.87 6.92 20.53
N GLY A 479 7.56 6.12 21.33
CA GLY A 479 7.52 6.21 22.80
C GLY A 479 6.32 5.54 23.49
N THR A 480 5.49 4.79 22.82
CA THR A 480 4.45 3.96 23.45
C THR A 480 4.99 2.58 23.78
N ASN A 481 4.84 2.17 25.03
CA ASN A 481 5.29 0.86 25.50
C ASN A 481 4.38 -0.24 24.97
N TYR A 482 4.89 -1.10 24.10
CA TYR A 482 4.20 -2.28 23.56
C TYR A 482 4.22 -3.50 24.50
N SER A 483 4.68 -3.37 25.72
CA SER A 483 4.89 -4.49 26.65
C SER A 483 3.64 -5.31 26.99
N ASP A 484 2.46 -4.79 26.69
CA ASP A 484 1.19 -5.43 27.05
C ASP A 484 0.52 -6.18 25.87
N ILE A 485 1.07 -6.07 24.65
CA ILE A 485 0.46 -6.62 23.42
C ILE A 485 0.97 -8.04 23.10
N ILE A 486 2.12 -8.40 23.60
CA ILE A 486 2.79 -9.68 23.31
C ILE A 486 2.03 -10.89 23.88
N ASN A 487 1.13 -10.64 24.81
CA ASN A 487 0.36 -11.69 25.50
C ASN A 487 -0.97 -12.03 24.86
N VAL A 488 -1.38 -11.32 23.82
CA VAL A 488 -2.62 -11.64 23.15
C VAL A 488 -2.35 -12.70 22.11
N ALA A 489 -2.97 -13.82 22.31
CA ALA A 489 -3.07 -14.87 21.34
C ALA A 489 -3.53 -14.29 19.99
N ASP A 490 -2.78 -14.51 18.93
CA ASP A 490 -3.14 -14.11 17.59
C ASP A 490 -4.14 -15.12 17.01
N ALA A 491 -5.39 -15.04 17.46
CA ALA A 491 -6.46 -15.93 17.05
C ALA A 491 -7.24 -15.34 15.88
N VAL A 492 -7.38 -16.10 14.82
CA VAL A 492 -8.19 -15.76 13.65
C VAL A 492 -9.52 -16.50 13.74
N LYS A 493 -10.63 -15.78 13.85
CA LYS A 493 -11.95 -16.38 14.00
C LYS A 493 -12.49 -16.92 12.68
N ASP A 494 -12.50 -16.11 11.64
CA ASP A 494 -13.03 -16.48 10.32
C ASP A 494 -12.06 -16.08 9.22
N ALA A 495 -11.62 -17.05 8.42
CA ALA A 495 -10.74 -16.83 7.28
C ALA A 495 -11.22 -17.59 6.05
N THR A 496 -11.04 -17.00 4.88
CA THR A 496 -11.32 -17.64 3.61
C THR A 496 -10.10 -17.51 2.70
N LEU A 497 -9.72 -18.63 2.10
CA LEU A 497 -8.71 -18.70 1.05
C LEU A 497 -9.37 -19.27 -0.21
N ASN A 498 -9.41 -18.49 -1.28
CA ASN A 498 -9.88 -18.91 -2.58
C ASN A 498 -8.70 -19.03 -3.54
N LEU A 499 -8.50 -20.18 -4.11
CA LEU A 499 -7.45 -20.48 -5.08
C LEU A 499 -8.10 -20.93 -6.40
N VAL A 500 -7.83 -20.20 -7.47
CA VAL A 500 -8.37 -20.48 -8.80
C VAL A 500 -7.22 -20.68 -9.78
N ASN A 501 -7.15 -21.81 -10.44
CA ASN A 501 -6.03 -22.14 -11.35
C ASN A 501 -4.65 -21.88 -10.73
N SER A 502 -4.48 -22.17 -9.44
CA SER A 502 -3.31 -21.79 -8.65
C SER A 502 -2.56 -23.03 -8.13
N THR A 503 -1.29 -22.86 -7.80
CA THR A 503 -0.48 -23.92 -7.20
C THR A 503 0.07 -23.43 -5.87
N ALA A 504 -0.17 -24.16 -4.79
CA ALA A 504 0.40 -23.87 -3.47
C ALA A 504 1.30 -25.03 -3.06
N THR A 505 2.58 -24.78 -2.87
CA THR A 505 3.58 -25.81 -2.57
C THR A 505 4.39 -25.44 -1.34
N ALA A 506 4.20 -26.20 -0.28
CA ALA A 506 5.03 -26.08 0.92
C ALA A 506 6.45 -26.60 0.64
N HIS A 507 7.44 -25.98 1.26
CA HIS A 507 8.82 -26.42 1.13
C HIS A 507 8.99 -27.85 1.66
N ASP A 508 9.78 -28.66 0.95
CA ASP A 508 9.99 -30.09 1.22
C ASP A 508 10.86 -30.38 2.47
N SER A 509 11.16 -29.39 3.27
CA SER A 509 11.83 -29.63 4.55
C SER A 509 10.85 -30.28 5.54
N SER A 510 11.27 -31.35 6.13
CA SER A 510 10.55 -32.44 6.79
C SER A 510 9.47 -32.10 7.85
N ASN A 511 9.11 -30.85 8.10
CA ASN A 511 8.14 -30.47 9.13
C ASN A 511 7.34 -29.20 8.76
N LYS A 512 7.17 -28.88 7.48
CA LYS A 512 6.46 -27.65 7.07
C LYS A 512 5.13 -27.99 6.44
N ASP A 513 4.11 -27.35 6.94
CA ASP A 513 2.76 -27.56 6.48
C ASP A 513 2.41 -26.61 5.33
N LEU A 514 1.51 -27.08 4.46
CA LEU A 514 0.86 -26.25 3.46
C LEU A 514 -0.02 -25.21 4.14
N ILE A 515 -0.86 -25.65 5.08
CA ILE A 515 -1.71 -24.78 5.91
C ILE A 515 -1.52 -25.19 7.36
N HIS A 516 -1.12 -24.25 8.19
CA HIS A 516 -0.98 -24.45 9.63
C HIS A 516 -1.92 -23.50 10.37
N ILE A 517 -2.86 -24.09 11.12
CA ILE A 517 -3.80 -23.36 11.95
C ILE A 517 -3.26 -23.38 13.39
N THR A 518 -2.86 -22.23 13.88
CA THR A 518 -2.37 -22.08 15.24
C THR A 518 -3.42 -21.41 16.11
N TYR A 519 -3.65 -21.98 17.28
CA TYR A 519 -4.40 -21.29 18.31
C TYR A 519 -3.53 -20.26 19.00
N GLY A 520 -4.14 -19.17 19.34
CA GLY A 520 -3.56 -18.28 20.27
C GLY A 520 -3.36 -18.96 21.62
N GLY A 521 -2.15 -18.94 22.17
CA GLY A 521 -1.82 -19.55 23.45
C GLY A 521 -2.66 -18.99 24.60
N GLN A 522 -2.98 -19.83 25.60
CA GLN A 522 -3.52 -19.36 26.87
C GLN A 522 -2.53 -18.41 27.51
N THR A 523 -2.98 -17.20 27.82
CA THR A 523 -2.31 -16.40 28.83
C THR A 523 -2.97 -16.64 30.17
N THR A 524 -2.24 -16.49 31.27
CA THR A 524 -2.79 -16.54 32.63
C THR A 524 -3.88 -15.49 32.87
N THR A 525 -3.99 -14.48 31.99
CA THR A 525 -4.93 -13.37 32.08
C THR A 525 -6.08 -13.45 31.07
N ASN A 526 -5.98 -14.31 30.04
CA ASN A 526 -7.06 -14.54 29.08
C ASN A 526 -7.18 -16.04 28.77
N PRO A 527 -8.08 -16.74 29.46
CA PRO A 527 -8.27 -18.19 29.30
C PRO A 527 -9.04 -18.55 28.01
N ASP A 528 -9.55 -17.58 27.26
CA ASP A 528 -10.46 -17.85 26.16
C ASP A 528 -9.69 -18.15 24.87
N LEU A 529 -9.45 -19.42 24.62
CA LEU A 529 -9.08 -19.93 23.30
C LEU A 529 -10.29 -19.77 22.38
N VAL A 530 -10.07 -19.30 21.15
CA VAL A 530 -11.10 -19.14 20.15
C VAL A 530 -10.94 -20.16 19.04
N ALA A 531 -12.03 -20.85 18.79
CA ALA A 531 -12.13 -21.74 17.65
C ALA A 531 -12.12 -20.93 16.33
N SER A 532 -11.30 -21.37 15.38
CA SER A 532 -11.21 -20.79 14.05
C SER A 532 -12.14 -21.49 13.07
N ASN A 533 -12.85 -20.73 12.23
CA ASN A 533 -13.60 -21.22 11.09
C ASN A 533 -12.86 -20.86 9.81
N ILE A 534 -12.25 -21.84 9.20
CA ILE A 534 -11.42 -21.65 8.01
C ILE A 534 -12.11 -22.29 6.82
N THR A 535 -12.23 -21.55 5.73
CA THR A 535 -12.75 -22.05 4.46
C THR A 535 -11.66 -21.98 3.40
N VAL A 536 -11.37 -23.09 2.76
CA VAL A 536 -10.43 -23.17 1.63
C VAL A 536 -11.20 -23.67 0.41
N ASN A 537 -11.33 -22.82 -0.59
CA ASN A 537 -11.98 -23.15 -1.85
C ASN A 537 -10.93 -23.23 -2.96
N THR A 538 -10.95 -24.30 -3.72
CA THR A 538 -10.08 -24.46 -4.88
C THR A 538 -10.89 -24.77 -6.13
N SER A 539 -10.47 -24.25 -7.28
CA SER A 539 -11.12 -24.52 -8.56
C SER A 539 -10.14 -24.40 -9.74
N LYS A 540 -10.60 -24.84 -10.93
CA LYS A 540 -9.88 -24.69 -12.21
C LYS A 540 -8.46 -25.24 -12.18
N ASN A 541 -8.29 -26.53 -11.94
CA ASN A 541 -6.99 -27.23 -11.92
C ASN A 541 -6.03 -26.76 -10.80
N THR A 542 -6.54 -26.21 -9.72
CA THR A 542 -5.70 -25.83 -8.57
C THR A 542 -4.99 -27.04 -7.97
N VAL A 543 -3.71 -26.86 -7.62
CA VAL A 543 -2.88 -27.92 -7.02
C VAL A 543 -2.41 -27.50 -5.63
N LEU A 544 -2.69 -28.33 -4.65
CA LEU A 544 -2.22 -28.20 -3.27
C LEU A 544 -1.15 -29.27 -3.00
N ASN A 545 0.04 -28.87 -2.57
CA ASN A 545 1.14 -29.78 -2.25
C ASN A 545 1.59 -29.58 -0.81
N GLY A 546 1.26 -30.53 0.08
CA GLY A 546 1.65 -30.49 1.47
C GLY A 546 0.57 -30.96 2.45
N ALA A 547 0.88 -30.88 3.73
CA ALA A 547 -0.02 -31.24 4.82
C ALA A 547 -0.85 -30.06 5.31
N ILE A 548 -2.03 -30.34 5.84
CA ILE A 548 -2.87 -29.36 6.53
C ILE A 548 -2.94 -29.74 8.00
N PHE A 549 -2.56 -28.83 8.88
CA PHE A 549 -2.42 -29.15 10.30
C PHE A 549 -3.04 -28.07 11.20
N THR A 550 -3.49 -28.47 12.38
CA THR A 550 -3.91 -27.57 13.46
C THR A 550 -3.30 -28.02 14.79
N ASP A 551 -2.82 -27.07 15.58
CA ASP A 551 -2.25 -27.36 16.90
C ASP A 551 -3.31 -27.85 17.90
N TYR A 552 -4.53 -27.30 17.79
CA TYR A 552 -5.63 -27.62 18.70
C TYR A 552 -6.94 -27.77 17.95
N THR A 553 -7.75 -28.68 18.42
CA THR A 553 -9.06 -28.97 17.82
C THR A 553 -10.24 -28.41 18.62
N ILE A 554 -10.05 -28.06 19.89
CA ILE A 554 -11.13 -27.65 20.80
C ILE A 554 -10.70 -26.40 21.58
N ASP A 555 -11.55 -25.38 21.62
CA ASP A 555 -11.31 -24.16 22.41
C ASP A 555 -11.69 -24.34 23.90
N SER A 556 -11.45 -23.30 24.72
CA SER A 556 -11.76 -23.32 26.17
C SER A 556 -13.26 -23.43 26.48
N THR A 557 -14.13 -23.16 25.51
CA THR A 557 -15.59 -23.29 25.62
C THR A 557 -16.10 -24.64 25.13
N GLY A 558 -15.22 -25.51 24.66
CA GLY A 558 -15.58 -26.81 24.09
C GLY A 558 -16.00 -26.75 22.61
N LYS A 559 -15.81 -25.60 21.93
CA LYS A 559 -16.04 -25.47 20.50
C LYS A 559 -14.83 -25.93 19.72
N SER A 560 -15.08 -26.67 18.65
CA SER A 560 -14.01 -27.16 17.76
C SER A 560 -13.70 -26.12 16.68
N SER A 561 -12.43 -25.95 16.35
CA SER A 561 -12.02 -25.32 15.11
C SER A 561 -12.50 -26.13 13.92
N ARG A 562 -12.79 -25.46 12.84
CA ARG A 562 -13.23 -26.05 11.59
C ARG A 562 -12.31 -25.61 10.44
N LEU A 563 -12.01 -26.57 9.58
CA LEU A 563 -11.47 -26.30 8.26
C LEU A 563 -12.35 -27.02 7.25
N ASP A 564 -13.06 -26.23 6.44
CA ASP A 564 -13.88 -26.71 5.34
C ASP A 564 -13.05 -26.58 4.06
N LEU A 565 -12.73 -27.70 3.43
CA LEU A 565 -11.95 -27.78 2.20
C LEU A 565 -12.84 -28.20 1.04
N ALA A 566 -12.98 -27.32 0.04
CA ALA A 566 -13.66 -27.64 -1.20
C ALA A 566 -12.66 -27.73 -2.37
N LEU A 567 -12.59 -28.90 -2.98
CA LEU A 567 -11.81 -29.14 -4.19
C LEU A 567 -12.78 -29.31 -5.36
N THR A 568 -12.73 -28.40 -6.34
CA THR A 568 -13.63 -28.40 -7.49
C THR A 568 -12.85 -28.27 -8.81
N ASP A 569 -13.47 -28.63 -9.91
CA ASP A 569 -13.00 -28.37 -11.27
C ASP A 569 -11.58 -28.85 -11.54
N ASN A 570 -11.33 -30.14 -11.38
CA ASN A 570 -10.03 -30.82 -11.56
C ASN A 570 -8.94 -30.40 -10.56
N SER A 571 -9.31 -29.86 -9.41
CA SER A 571 -8.33 -29.55 -8.38
C SER A 571 -7.70 -30.82 -7.79
N THR A 572 -6.45 -30.73 -7.35
CA THR A 572 -5.71 -31.86 -6.79
C THR A 572 -5.08 -31.46 -5.45
N TRP A 573 -5.23 -32.30 -4.45
CA TRP A 573 -4.45 -32.22 -3.23
C TRP A 573 -3.47 -33.37 -3.13
N ASN A 574 -2.18 -33.09 -3.29
CA ASN A 574 -1.09 -34.01 -3.01
C ASN A 574 -0.77 -33.94 -1.53
N MET A 575 -1.42 -34.79 -0.75
CA MET A 575 -1.34 -34.81 0.69
C MET A 575 0.00 -35.42 1.14
N THR A 576 0.77 -34.72 1.93
CA THR A 576 1.94 -35.25 2.65
C THR A 576 1.59 -35.51 4.11
N GLN A 577 2.31 -36.43 4.75
CA GLN A 577 2.19 -36.61 6.19
C GLN A 577 3.13 -35.64 6.91
N ASN A 578 2.59 -34.93 7.91
CA ASN A 578 3.44 -34.26 8.89
C ASN A 578 3.84 -35.30 9.96
N ALA A 579 5.10 -35.63 10.02
CA ALA A 579 5.60 -36.67 10.93
C ALA A 579 5.72 -36.22 12.41
N SER A 580 5.50 -34.93 12.70
CA SER A 580 5.79 -34.36 14.03
C SER A 580 4.61 -33.62 14.67
N ALA A 581 3.39 -33.81 14.17
CA ALA A 581 2.20 -33.22 14.75
C ALA A 581 1.93 -33.78 16.15
N LYS A 582 2.19 -32.99 17.18
CA LYS A 582 1.82 -33.32 18.58
C LYS A 582 0.58 -32.54 18.94
N ASN A 583 -0.46 -33.23 19.34
CA ASN A 583 -1.60 -32.57 19.98
C ASN A 583 -1.20 -32.24 21.44
N LEU A 584 -0.65 -31.06 21.65
CA LEU A 584 -0.10 -30.64 22.95
C LEU A 584 -1.15 -30.55 24.06
N TRP A 585 -2.42 -30.36 23.70
CA TRP A 585 -3.50 -30.19 24.69
C TRP A 585 -3.93 -31.50 25.35
N GLN A 586 -3.92 -32.61 24.65
CA GLN A 586 -4.39 -33.90 25.17
C GLN A 586 -3.28 -34.91 25.48
N GLY A 587 -2.02 -34.49 25.26
CA GLY A 587 -0.89 -35.42 25.44
C GLY A 587 -0.86 -36.60 24.46
N SER A 588 -1.73 -36.58 23.44
CA SER A 588 -1.78 -37.58 22.39
C SER A 588 -1.20 -37.00 21.09
N GLU A 589 -0.35 -37.79 20.45
CA GLU A 589 0.13 -37.49 19.11
C GLU A 589 -1.01 -37.75 18.12
N ALA A 590 -1.50 -36.71 17.45
CA ALA A 590 -2.41 -36.85 16.32
C ALA A 590 -1.58 -36.93 15.06
N GLU A 591 -1.49 -38.11 14.47
CA GLU A 591 -0.94 -38.28 13.13
C GLU A 591 -2.05 -38.01 12.10
N GLY A 592 -1.83 -37.06 11.19
CA GLY A 592 -2.72 -36.88 10.06
C GLY A 592 -3.00 -35.44 9.69
N ASN A 593 -3.68 -35.27 8.57
CA ASN A 593 -4.14 -33.98 8.09
C ASN A 593 -5.48 -33.60 8.73
N PHE A 594 -5.65 -32.33 9.06
CA PHE A 594 -6.84 -31.80 9.70
C PHE A 594 -7.77 -31.18 8.65
N VAL A 595 -8.91 -31.78 8.42
CA VAL A 595 -10.01 -31.24 7.62
C VAL A 595 -11.32 -31.63 8.29
N THR A 596 -12.18 -30.68 8.59
CA THR A 596 -13.49 -30.94 9.24
C THR A 596 -14.52 -31.37 8.23
N ASP A 597 -14.68 -30.59 7.16
CA ASP A 597 -15.60 -30.92 6.06
C ASP A 597 -14.83 -30.92 4.74
N LEU A 598 -14.95 -32.02 3.99
CA LEU A 598 -14.30 -32.20 2.70
C LEU A 598 -15.36 -32.31 1.61
N SER A 599 -15.34 -31.38 0.66
CA SER A 599 -16.17 -31.43 -0.54
C SER A 599 -15.30 -31.69 -1.77
N LEU A 600 -15.61 -32.75 -2.51
CA LEU A 600 -14.92 -33.10 -3.75
C LEU A 600 -15.89 -33.08 -4.92
N ASN A 601 -15.60 -32.25 -5.91
CA ASN A 601 -16.36 -32.22 -7.17
C ASN A 601 -15.39 -32.24 -8.33
N ASN A 602 -15.37 -33.37 -9.07
CA ASN A 602 -14.45 -33.62 -10.18
C ASN A 602 -12.97 -33.31 -9.82
N SER A 603 -12.52 -33.77 -8.65
CA SER A 603 -11.22 -33.45 -8.07
C SER A 603 -10.59 -34.66 -7.41
N VAL A 604 -9.30 -34.59 -7.07
CA VAL A 604 -8.51 -35.74 -6.61
C VAL A 604 -7.72 -35.43 -5.38
N ILE A 605 -7.68 -36.36 -4.42
CA ILE A 605 -6.70 -36.36 -3.35
C ILE A 605 -5.72 -37.53 -3.59
N LYS A 606 -4.42 -37.19 -3.59
CA LYS A 606 -3.34 -38.16 -3.70
C LYS A 606 -2.63 -38.28 -2.36
N PHE A 607 -2.63 -39.49 -1.82
CA PHE A 607 -1.95 -39.78 -0.56
C PHE A 607 -0.48 -40.08 -0.84
N GLY A 608 0.45 -39.42 -0.13
CA GLY A 608 1.88 -39.72 -0.20
C GLY A 608 2.17 -41.15 0.25
N GLN A 609 3.13 -41.82 -0.38
CA GLN A 609 3.50 -43.19 -0.03
C GLN A 609 4.13 -43.26 1.35
N ARG A 610 3.53 -44.01 2.29
CA ARG A 610 4.30 -44.59 3.39
C ARG A 610 5.33 -45.54 2.79
N ARG A 611 6.58 -45.53 3.28
CA ARG A 611 7.66 -46.44 2.83
C ARG A 611 7.33 -47.96 2.92
N GLN A 612 6.12 -48.32 3.32
CA GLN A 612 5.69 -49.73 3.50
C GLN A 612 4.41 -50.11 2.74
N TRP A 613 3.83 -49.23 1.94
CA TRP A 613 2.64 -49.61 1.14
C TRP A 613 2.93 -49.49 -0.36
N PRO A 614 2.76 -50.59 -1.11
CA PRO A 614 3.13 -50.61 -2.52
C PRO A 614 1.97 -50.16 -3.44
N ALA A 615 1.40 -49.01 -3.26
CA ALA A 615 0.58 -48.34 -4.27
C ALA A 615 0.09 -46.99 -3.82
N ALA A 616 0.12 -45.98 -4.68
CA ALA A 616 -0.64 -44.75 -4.53
C ALA A 616 -2.13 -45.06 -4.70
N TYR A 617 -2.94 -44.75 -3.69
CA TYR A 617 -4.39 -44.83 -3.85
C TYR A 617 -4.91 -43.48 -4.33
N GLU A 618 -5.53 -43.47 -5.50
CA GLU A 618 -6.26 -42.31 -6.02
C GLU A 618 -7.73 -42.52 -5.67
N CYS A 619 -8.30 -41.63 -4.86
CA CYS A 619 -9.72 -41.62 -4.54
C CYS A 619 -10.44 -40.58 -5.41
N ARG A 620 -11.28 -41.01 -6.34
CA ARG A 620 -12.18 -40.17 -7.14
C ARG A 620 -13.60 -40.32 -6.61
N LEU A 621 -14.07 -39.30 -5.90
CA LEU A 621 -15.46 -39.22 -5.45
C LEU A 621 -16.30 -38.53 -6.53
N GLY A 622 -16.85 -39.29 -7.44
CA GLY A 622 -17.84 -38.85 -8.43
C GLY A 622 -18.90 -39.95 -8.74
N GLN A 623 -18.69 -41.16 -8.23
CA GLN A 623 -19.67 -42.22 -8.23
C GLN A 623 -19.64 -42.92 -6.86
N ARG A 624 -20.79 -43.01 -6.20
CA ARG A 624 -20.98 -43.64 -4.88
C ARG A 624 -20.34 -45.03 -4.81
N ARG A 625 -19.07 -45.10 -4.43
CA ARG A 625 -18.42 -46.32 -3.92
C ARG A 625 -17.49 -45.90 -2.79
N PHE A 626 -17.82 -46.30 -1.58
CA PHE A 626 -16.95 -46.18 -0.42
C PHE A 626 -15.68 -47.01 -0.65
N CYS A 627 -14.50 -46.43 -0.43
CA CYS A 627 -13.26 -47.16 -0.32
C CYS A 627 -13.22 -47.83 1.06
N ASN A 628 -13.25 -49.15 1.11
CA ASN A 628 -12.92 -49.92 2.32
C ASN A 628 -11.40 -50.06 2.44
#